data_5ff2f53e208267fa5be23079435a0f49
#
_entry.id   5ff2f53e208267fa5be23079435a0f49
#
_cell.length_a   1.000
_cell.length_b   1.000
_cell.length_c   1.000
_cell.angle_alpha   90.00
_cell.angle_beta   90.00
_cell.angle_gamma   90.00
#
_symmetry.space_group_name_H-M   'P 1'
#
loop_
_entity.id
_entity.type
_entity.pdbx_description
1 polymer ?
#
loop_
_entity_poly.entity_id
_entity_poly.type
_entity_poly.pdbx_seq_one_letter_code
_entity_poly.pdbx_strand_id
1 'polypeptide(L)'
;YIAEVSPASIRGKLVSLNQLTIVLGILFAQIANWLIGDGFTAPDGTLTADGIEWAWRWMFWAELIPAVLFFILAFIIPESPRWLAAFGQEEKARRILVRIGGDEFAEQTLTDARQATQTKTEEVHWKALAKPDVRNVLLIGIVLAIFQQWCGINVIFNYAHEIFSAAGYAVSMNIVVTGITNVIFTFVAIYTVDKLGRRSLMLIGSAGLTLIYLILGTCYYFGFSGWPMLLLVVLAIACYAMSLAPVVWVVL
;
A
#
# COMPACT_ATOMS: atom_id res chain seq x y z
N TYR A 1 1.51 -0.38 -14.39
CA TYR A 1 2.13 0.76 -15.09
C TYR A 1 3.55 1.01 -14.58
N ILE A 2 3.76 1.27 -13.27
CA ILE A 2 5.10 1.55 -12.70
C ILE A 2 6.09 0.42 -13.02
N ALA A 3 5.70 -0.85 -12.86
CA ALA A 3 6.55 -1.98 -13.14
C ALA A 3 6.91 -2.14 -14.63
N GLU A 4 6.05 -1.68 -15.53
CA GLU A 4 6.24 -1.76 -16.99
C GLU A 4 7.17 -0.66 -17.52
N VAL A 5 7.09 0.53 -16.90
CA VAL A 5 7.85 1.71 -17.31
C VAL A 5 9.23 1.77 -16.66
N SER A 6 9.41 1.06 -15.54
CA SER A 6 10.62 1.13 -14.72
C SER A 6 11.77 0.29 -15.27
N PRO A 7 13.01 0.84 -15.34
CA PRO A 7 14.20 0.06 -15.58
C PRO A 7 14.38 -1.05 -14.54
N ALA A 8 14.88 -2.23 -14.98
CA ALA A 8 15.00 -3.40 -14.12
C ALA A 8 15.84 -3.15 -12.85
N SER A 9 16.86 -2.30 -12.94
CA SER A 9 17.78 -1.97 -11.83
C SER A 9 17.12 -1.23 -10.66
N ILE A 10 16.06 -0.46 -10.91
CA ILE A 10 15.38 0.36 -9.89
C ILE A 10 13.90 0.02 -9.72
N ARG A 11 13.41 -0.98 -10.47
CA ARG A 11 11.97 -1.37 -10.48
C ARG A 11 11.44 -1.67 -9.07
N GLY A 12 12.18 -2.43 -8.27
CA GLY A 12 11.79 -2.75 -6.90
C GLY A 12 11.58 -1.50 -6.03
N LYS A 13 12.48 -0.53 -6.12
CA LYS A 13 12.36 0.75 -5.40
C LYS A 13 11.16 1.55 -5.87
N LEU A 14 10.92 1.64 -7.19
CA LEU A 14 9.79 2.40 -7.74
C LEU A 14 8.44 1.75 -7.41
N VAL A 15 8.37 0.41 -7.40
CA VAL A 15 7.17 -0.29 -6.92
C VAL A 15 6.95 -0.05 -5.43
N SER A 16 8.01 0.01 -4.62
CA SER A 16 7.89 0.32 -3.19
C SER A 16 7.42 1.75 -2.93
N LEU A 17 7.65 2.71 -3.84
CA LEU A 17 7.08 4.06 -3.75
C LEU A 17 5.55 4.05 -3.82
N ASN A 18 4.94 3.08 -4.49
CA ASN A 18 3.48 2.94 -4.48
C ASN A 18 2.97 2.73 -3.04
N GLN A 19 3.64 1.88 -2.26
CA GLN A 19 3.30 1.69 -0.84
C GLN A 19 3.47 2.98 -0.04
N LEU A 20 4.54 3.73 -0.27
CA LEU A 20 4.76 5.02 0.41
C LEU A 20 3.63 6.01 0.08
N THR A 21 3.19 6.09 -1.17
CA THR A 21 2.08 6.95 -1.57
C THR A 21 0.77 6.58 -0.85
N ILE A 22 0.48 5.28 -0.73
CA ILE A 22 -0.69 4.79 0.01
C ILE A 22 -0.61 5.24 1.48
N VAL A 23 0.53 5.05 2.12
CA VAL A 23 0.71 5.36 3.55
C VAL A 23 0.64 6.87 3.81
N LEU A 24 1.22 7.68 2.93
CA LEU A 24 1.08 9.15 2.98
C LEU A 24 -0.37 9.57 2.79
N GLY A 25 -1.08 8.96 1.84
CA GLY A 25 -2.52 9.22 1.64
C GLY A 25 -3.34 8.94 2.90
N ILE A 26 -3.10 7.81 3.57
CA ILE A 26 -3.74 7.48 4.84
C ILE A 26 -3.44 8.53 5.92
N LEU A 27 -2.17 8.93 6.07
CA LEU A 27 -1.78 9.96 7.05
C LEU A 27 -2.47 11.30 6.77
N PHE A 28 -2.47 11.76 5.52
CA PHE A 28 -3.15 13.01 5.15
C PHE A 28 -4.65 12.95 5.36
N ALA A 29 -5.30 11.83 5.03
CA ALA A 29 -6.72 11.62 5.30
C ALA A 29 -7.03 11.66 6.80
N GLN A 30 -6.21 11.02 7.64
CA GLN A 30 -6.37 11.07 9.09
C GLN A 30 -6.22 12.49 9.64
N ILE A 31 -5.21 13.24 9.17
CA ILE A 31 -5.01 14.65 9.58
C ILE A 31 -6.19 15.52 9.15
N ALA A 32 -6.66 15.38 7.90
CA ALA A 32 -7.80 16.13 7.39
C ALA A 32 -9.07 15.84 8.20
N ASN A 33 -9.35 14.56 8.47
CA ASN A 33 -10.50 14.14 9.26
C ASN A 33 -10.43 14.66 10.70
N TRP A 34 -9.24 14.65 11.30
CA TRP A 34 -9.05 15.22 12.63
C TRP A 34 -9.28 16.73 12.65
N LEU A 35 -8.71 17.48 11.71
CA LEU A 35 -8.88 18.93 11.62
C LEU A 35 -10.37 19.31 11.39
N ILE A 36 -11.07 18.58 10.53
CA ILE A 36 -12.49 18.78 10.27
C ILE A 36 -13.28 18.46 11.54
N GLY A 37 -13.02 17.32 12.18
CA GLY A 37 -13.69 16.91 13.41
C GLY A 37 -13.48 17.90 14.55
N ASP A 38 -12.25 18.39 14.73
CA ASP A 38 -11.90 19.39 15.74
C ASP A 38 -12.67 20.71 15.55
N GLY A 39 -12.83 21.15 14.30
CA GLY A 39 -13.61 22.35 13.95
C GLY A 39 -15.10 22.27 14.28
N PHE A 40 -15.64 21.06 14.47
CA PHE A 40 -17.03 20.81 14.88
C PHE A 40 -17.18 20.33 16.32
N THR A 41 -16.10 20.33 17.09
CA THR A 41 -16.07 19.88 18.49
C THR A 41 -16.15 21.09 19.40
N ALA A 42 -17.08 21.07 20.39
CA ALA A 42 -17.20 22.07 21.38
C ALA A 42 -16.06 22.00 22.42
N PRO A 43 -15.82 23.07 23.24
CA PRO A 43 -14.75 23.08 24.24
C PRO A 43 -14.85 21.97 25.30
N ASP A 44 -16.03 21.37 25.48
CA ASP A 44 -16.28 20.24 26.38
C ASP A 44 -15.91 18.88 25.75
N GLY A 45 -15.44 18.88 24.50
CA GLY A 45 -15.08 17.67 23.77
C GLY A 45 -16.26 16.93 23.10
N THR A 46 -17.46 17.48 23.15
CA THR A 46 -18.63 16.90 22.47
C THR A 46 -18.80 17.48 21.07
N LEU A 47 -19.38 16.70 20.15
CA LEU A 47 -19.74 17.22 18.83
C LEU A 47 -20.89 18.23 18.98
N THR A 48 -20.75 19.36 18.29
CA THR A 48 -21.84 20.34 18.15
C THR A 48 -23.01 19.73 17.37
N ALA A 49 -24.22 20.31 17.50
CA ALA A 49 -25.40 19.87 16.73
C ALA A 49 -25.11 19.90 15.22
N ASP A 50 -24.46 20.97 14.73
CA ASP A 50 -23.99 21.06 13.33
C ASP A 50 -22.90 20.03 13.01
N GLY A 51 -22.06 19.69 14.00
CA GLY A 51 -21.02 18.68 13.83
C GLY A 51 -21.56 17.28 13.60
N ILE A 52 -22.62 16.90 14.29
CA ILE A 52 -23.29 15.61 14.08
C ILE A 52 -23.81 15.49 12.64
N GLU A 53 -24.33 16.59 12.11
CA GLU A 53 -24.94 16.59 10.78
C GLU A 53 -23.92 16.80 9.65
N TRP A 54 -22.91 17.67 9.82
CA TRP A 54 -22.06 18.16 8.73
C TRP A 54 -20.63 17.67 8.76
N ALA A 55 -20.04 17.29 9.91
CA ALA A 55 -18.63 16.92 9.99
C ALA A 55 -18.27 15.78 9.03
N TRP A 56 -19.03 14.70 9.03
CA TRP A 56 -18.80 13.57 8.15
C TRP A 56 -18.96 13.90 6.67
N ARG A 57 -19.87 14.83 6.32
CA ARG A 57 -20.04 15.30 4.94
C ARG A 57 -18.80 16.04 4.47
N TRP A 58 -18.24 16.93 5.31
CA TRP A 58 -17.01 17.63 5.01
C TRP A 58 -15.80 16.68 4.89
N MET A 59 -15.73 15.63 5.70
CA MET A 59 -14.70 14.61 5.57
C MET A 59 -14.76 13.94 4.20
N PHE A 60 -15.95 13.54 3.72
CA PHE A 60 -16.10 12.99 2.37
C PHE A 60 -15.82 14.02 1.27
N TRP A 61 -16.20 15.28 1.46
CA TRP A 61 -15.89 16.31 0.47
C TRP A 61 -14.39 16.63 0.38
N ALA A 62 -13.66 16.48 1.46
CA ALA A 62 -12.21 16.64 1.45
C ALA A 62 -11.51 15.62 0.53
N GLU A 63 -12.07 14.41 0.40
CA GLU A 63 -11.57 13.40 -0.53
C GLU A 63 -11.73 13.79 -2.02
N LEU A 64 -12.63 14.72 -2.32
CA LEU A 64 -12.83 15.20 -3.69
C LEU A 64 -11.57 15.91 -4.23
N ILE A 65 -10.82 16.58 -3.36
CA ILE A 65 -9.60 17.33 -3.74
C ILE A 65 -8.56 16.40 -4.39
N PRO A 66 -8.06 15.35 -3.70
CA PRO A 66 -7.11 14.43 -4.31
C PRO A 66 -7.72 13.63 -5.47
N ALA A 67 -9.02 13.31 -5.44
CA ALA A 67 -9.69 12.59 -6.51
C ALA A 67 -9.74 13.42 -7.81
N VAL A 68 -10.11 14.70 -7.75
CA VAL A 68 -10.11 15.62 -8.90
C VAL A 68 -8.69 15.84 -9.41
N LEU A 69 -7.72 16.01 -8.51
CA LEU A 69 -6.32 16.17 -8.89
C LEU A 69 -5.82 14.93 -9.63
N PHE A 70 -6.11 13.74 -9.11
CA PHE A 70 -5.75 12.48 -9.78
C PHE A 70 -6.43 12.36 -11.15
N PHE A 71 -7.72 12.69 -11.24
CA PHE A 71 -8.45 12.66 -12.49
C PHE A 71 -7.81 13.59 -13.56
N ILE A 72 -7.44 14.81 -13.19
CA ILE A 72 -6.76 15.74 -14.11
C ILE A 72 -5.38 15.20 -14.52
N LEU A 73 -4.59 14.69 -13.55
CA LEU A 73 -3.28 14.14 -13.82
C LEU A 73 -3.33 12.89 -14.71
N ALA A 74 -4.39 12.10 -14.62
CA ALA A 74 -4.58 10.90 -15.45
C ALA A 74 -4.61 11.21 -16.95
N PHE A 75 -5.07 12.41 -17.37
CA PHE A 75 -5.02 12.84 -18.77
C PHE A 75 -3.61 13.18 -19.25
N ILE A 76 -2.70 13.47 -18.32
CA ILE A 76 -1.31 13.87 -18.65
C ILE A 76 -0.40 12.64 -18.73
N ILE A 77 -0.78 11.55 -18.07
CA ILE A 77 0.01 10.32 -18.05
C ILE A 77 -0.05 9.67 -19.44
N PRO A 78 1.11 9.39 -20.07
CA PRO A 78 1.14 8.69 -21.36
C PRO A 78 0.70 7.24 -21.22
N GLU A 79 0.22 6.64 -22.30
CA GLU A 79 -0.12 5.23 -22.33
C GLU A 79 1.07 4.31 -22.06
N SER A 80 0.79 3.09 -21.59
CA SER A 80 1.84 2.09 -21.34
C SER A 80 2.63 1.79 -22.61
N PRO A 81 3.98 1.91 -22.59
CA PRO A 81 4.80 1.59 -23.75
C PRO A 81 4.64 0.14 -24.22
N ARG A 82 4.41 -0.80 -23.30
CA ARG A 82 4.14 -2.21 -23.64
C ARG A 82 2.81 -2.36 -24.35
N TRP A 83 1.79 -1.66 -23.89
CA TRP A 83 0.48 -1.65 -24.56
C TRP A 83 0.59 -1.06 -25.96
N LEU A 84 1.24 0.11 -26.10
CA LEU A 84 1.45 0.75 -27.40
C LEU A 84 2.20 -0.17 -28.38
N ALA A 85 3.24 -0.86 -27.92
CA ALA A 85 3.98 -1.81 -28.76
C ALA A 85 3.10 -3.01 -29.19
N ALA A 86 2.29 -3.56 -28.27
CA ALA A 86 1.37 -4.66 -28.58
C ALA A 86 0.28 -4.29 -29.59
N PHE A 87 -0.13 -3.02 -29.65
CA PHE A 87 -1.11 -2.50 -30.61
C PHE A 87 -0.48 -1.82 -31.85
N GLY A 88 0.80 -2.10 -32.14
CA GLY A 88 1.48 -1.64 -33.34
C GLY A 88 1.87 -0.16 -33.37
N GLN A 89 1.77 0.57 -32.24
CA GLN A 89 2.14 1.97 -32.12
C GLN A 89 3.60 2.13 -31.59
N GLU A 90 4.54 1.42 -32.21
CA GLU A 90 5.93 1.33 -31.73
C GLU A 90 6.64 2.69 -31.67
N GLU A 91 6.39 3.58 -32.63
CA GLU A 91 6.98 4.93 -32.65
C GLU A 91 6.60 5.75 -31.39
N LYS A 92 5.35 5.64 -30.94
CA LYS A 92 4.90 6.32 -29.70
C LYS A 92 5.53 5.67 -28.48
N ALA A 93 5.57 4.33 -28.45
CA ALA A 93 6.22 3.58 -27.38
C ALA A 93 7.70 3.96 -27.26
N ARG A 94 8.41 4.02 -28.39
CA ARG A 94 9.83 4.43 -28.46
C ARG A 94 10.05 5.82 -27.89
N ARG A 95 9.24 6.81 -28.28
CA ARG A 95 9.36 8.19 -27.77
C ARG A 95 9.21 8.27 -26.25
N ILE A 96 8.31 7.49 -25.68
CA ILE A 96 8.10 7.44 -24.22
C ILE A 96 9.31 6.78 -23.54
N LEU A 97 9.76 5.63 -24.05
CA LEU A 97 10.89 4.89 -23.49
C LEU A 97 12.20 5.66 -23.57
N VAL A 98 12.45 6.40 -24.66
CA VAL A 98 13.63 7.26 -24.80
C VAL A 98 13.64 8.38 -23.75
N ARG A 99 12.50 8.95 -23.43
CA ARG A 99 12.38 9.96 -22.35
C ARG A 99 12.68 9.41 -20.95
N ILE A 100 12.45 8.09 -20.76
CA ILE A 100 12.60 7.44 -19.46
C ILE A 100 14.04 6.95 -19.24
N GLY A 101 14.63 6.29 -20.23
CA GLY A 101 15.92 5.60 -20.06
C GLY A 101 16.89 5.75 -21.22
N GLY A 102 16.60 6.59 -22.21
CA GLY A 102 17.43 6.79 -23.40
C GLY A 102 17.20 5.76 -24.49
N ASP A 103 17.96 5.89 -25.59
CA ASP A 103 17.75 5.09 -26.80
C ASP A 103 18.05 3.60 -26.58
N GLU A 104 19.11 3.25 -25.85
CA GLU A 104 19.50 1.88 -25.57
C GLU A 104 18.42 1.13 -24.77
N PHE A 105 17.88 1.76 -23.71
CA PHE A 105 16.78 1.23 -22.93
C PHE A 105 15.52 1.03 -23.76
N ALA A 106 15.23 1.99 -24.66
CA ALA A 106 14.07 1.91 -25.53
C ALA A 106 14.15 0.73 -26.51
N GLU A 107 15.29 0.51 -27.15
CA GLU A 107 15.50 -0.60 -28.09
C GLU A 107 15.45 -1.97 -27.40
N GLN A 108 16.06 -2.10 -26.23
CA GLN A 108 15.99 -3.34 -25.43
C GLN A 108 14.54 -3.66 -25.03
N THR A 109 13.82 -2.66 -24.47
CA THR A 109 12.44 -2.86 -24.02
C THR A 109 11.48 -3.17 -25.17
N LEU A 110 11.66 -2.53 -26.33
CA LEU A 110 10.85 -2.81 -27.52
C LEU A 110 11.14 -4.21 -28.08
N THR A 111 12.40 -4.64 -28.08
CA THR A 111 12.80 -5.98 -28.51
C THR A 111 12.15 -7.05 -27.64
N ASP A 112 12.20 -6.87 -26.31
CA ASP A 112 11.55 -7.77 -25.34
C ASP A 112 10.02 -7.80 -25.56
N ALA A 113 9.41 -6.64 -25.82
CA ALA A 113 7.98 -6.55 -26.10
C ALA A 113 7.59 -7.24 -27.41
N ARG A 114 8.39 -7.12 -28.45
CA ARG A 114 8.18 -7.83 -29.75
C ARG A 114 8.27 -9.35 -29.56
N GLN A 115 9.29 -9.82 -28.86
CA GLN A 115 9.45 -11.25 -28.55
C GLN A 115 8.27 -11.80 -27.77
N ALA A 116 7.82 -11.07 -26.73
CA ALA A 116 6.65 -11.43 -25.96
C ALA A 116 5.35 -11.44 -26.79
N THR A 117 5.23 -10.56 -27.75
CA THR A 117 4.06 -10.50 -28.65
C THR A 117 4.06 -11.60 -29.68
N GLN A 118 5.23 -11.94 -30.24
CA GLN A 118 5.37 -13.06 -31.18
C GLN A 118 5.05 -14.42 -30.53
N THR A 119 5.41 -14.58 -29.26
CA THR A 119 5.07 -15.79 -28.47
C THR A 119 3.58 -15.84 -28.09
N LYS A 120 2.87 -14.69 -28.10
CA LYS A 120 1.44 -14.57 -27.78
C LYS A 120 0.48 -14.84 -28.95
N THR A 121 0.95 -15.24 -30.12
CA THR A 121 0.09 -15.57 -31.30
C THR A 121 -0.76 -16.83 -31.06
N GLU A 122 -0.50 -17.59 -30.01
CA GLU A 122 -1.47 -18.58 -29.52
C GLU A 122 -2.51 -17.85 -28.63
N GLU A 123 -3.78 -17.98 -28.97
CA GLU A 123 -4.90 -17.51 -28.15
C GLU A 123 -4.66 -17.89 -26.70
N VAL A 124 -4.73 -16.88 -25.79
CA VAL A 124 -4.61 -17.12 -24.35
C VAL A 124 -5.80 -17.96 -23.91
N HIS A 125 -5.70 -19.26 -24.08
CA HIS A 125 -6.71 -20.16 -23.55
C HIS A 125 -6.62 -20.16 -22.02
N TRP A 126 -7.74 -19.96 -21.35
CA TRP A 126 -7.85 -20.13 -19.89
C TRP A 126 -7.24 -21.45 -19.40
N LYS A 127 -7.19 -22.46 -20.27
CA LYS A 127 -6.51 -23.74 -20.05
C LYS A 127 -4.99 -23.60 -19.81
N ALA A 128 -4.37 -22.52 -20.28
CA ALA A 128 -2.93 -22.26 -20.03
C ALA A 128 -2.66 -21.96 -18.55
N LEU A 129 -3.63 -21.40 -17.83
CA LEU A 129 -3.53 -21.18 -16.37
C LEU A 129 -3.53 -22.50 -15.58
N ALA A 130 -4.05 -23.58 -16.17
CA ALA A 130 -4.08 -24.90 -15.56
C ALA A 130 -2.76 -25.69 -15.72
N LYS A 131 -1.81 -25.19 -16.51
CA LYS A 131 -0.48 -25.80 -16.63
C LYS A 131 0.21 -25.81 -15.26
N PRO A 132 0.88 -26.92 -14.85
CA PRO A 132 1.43 -27.07 -13.50
C PRO A 132 2.35 -25.92 -13.07
N ASP A 133 3.19 -25.42 -13.97
CA ASP A 133 4.16 -24.37 -13.70
C ASP A 133 3.47 -23.02 -13.41
N VAL A 134 2.45 -22.66 -14.22
CA VAL A 134 1.68 -21.42 -14.06
C VAL A 134 0.75 -21.53 -12.85
N ARG A 135 0.11 -22.67 -12.67
CA ARG A 135 -0.82 -22.91 -11.56
C ARG A 135 -0.15 -22.74 -10.19
N ASN A 136 1.05 -23.26 -10.02
CA ASN A 136 1.76 -23.16 -8.73
C ASN A 136 2.12 -21.71 -8.40
N VAL A 137 2.61 -20.93 -9.38
CA VAL A 137 2.92 -19.52 -9.20
C VAL A 137 1.64 -18.71 -8.90
N LEU A 138 0.57 -18.97 -9.65
CA LEU A 138 -0.72 -18.33 -9.45
C LEU A 138 -1.29 -18.64 -8.05
N LEU A 139 -1.20 -19.88 -7.60
CA LEU A 139 -1.67 -20.33 -6.29
C LEU A 139 -0.89 -19.62 -5.16
N ILE A 140 0.43 -19.53 -5.29
CA ILE A 140 1.26 -18.78 -4.33
C ILE A 140 0.85 -17.31 -4.30
N GLY A 141 0.65 -16.67 -5.45
CA GLY A 141 0.20 -15.27 -5.53
C GLY A 141 -1.16 -15.07 -4.86
N ILE A 142 -2.15 -15.92 -5.15
CA ILE A 142 -3.49 -15.87 -4.52
C ILE A 142 -3.39 -16.04 -3.00
N VAL A 143 -2.66 -17.05 -2.54
CA VAL A 143 -2.49 -17.32 -1.10
C VAL A 143 -1.84 -16.13 -0.41
N LEU A 144 -0.78 -15.56 -0.99
CA LEU A 144 -0.12 -14.37 -0.43
C LEU A 144 -1.06 -13.17 -0.36
N ALA A 145 -1.85 -12.92 -1.41
CA ALA A 145 -2.82 -11.82 -1.44
C ALA A 145 -3.91 -11.99 -0.37
N ILE A 146 -4.43 -13.21 -0.18
CA ILE A 146 -5.41 -13.51 0.87
C ILE A 146 -4.79 -13.30 2.25
N PHE A 147 -3.64 -13.88 2.52
CA PHE A 147 -3.01 -13.77 3.84
C PHE A 147 -2.57 -12.34 4.17
N GLN A 148 -2.20 -11.54 3.18
CA GLN A 148 -1.92 -10.12 3.39
C GLN A 148 -3.12 -9.37 3.98
N GLN A 149 -4.34 -9.67 3.49
CA GLN A 149 -5.55 -9.03 4.00
C GLN A 149 -5.95 -9.59 5.37
N TRP A 150 -5.71 -10.89 5.59
CA TRP A 150 -6.04 -11.57 6.84
C TRP A 150 -4.99 -11.43 7.96
N CYS A 151 -3.89 -10.72 7.70
CA CYS A 151 -2.85 -10.50 8.71
C CYS A 151 -3.30 -9.64 9.92
N GLY A 152 -4.55 -9.16 9.94
CA GLY A 152 -5.13 -8.45 11.08
C GLY A 152 -4.85 -6.96 11.15
N ILE A 153 -3.96 -6.42 10.30
CA ILE A 153 -3.60 -4.99 10.34
C ILE A 153 -4.80 -4.07 10.07
N ASN A 154 -5.71 -4.50 9.18
CA ASN A 154 -6.92 -3.74 8.87
C ASN A 154 -7.84 -3.59 10.09
N VAL A 155 -7.82 -4.55 11.02
CA VAL A 155 -8.55 -4.44 12.29
C VAL A 155 -7.98 -3.30 13.12
N ILE A 156 -6.64 -3.20 13.23
CA ILE A 156 -6.00 -2.10 13.96
C ILE A 156 -6.37 -0.75 13.35
N PHE A 157 -6.33 -0.60 12.03
CA PHE A 157 -6.65 0.68 11.37
C PHE A 157 -8.13 1.04 11.48
N ASN A 158 -9.05 0.09 11.30
CA ASN A 158 -10.49 0.35 11.32
C ASN A 158 -11.04 0.57 12.73
N TYR A 159 -10.50 -0.14 13.72
CA TYR A 159 -10.91 -0.04 15.13
C TYR A 159 -9.90 0.72 15.99
N ALA A 160 -9.06 1.54 15.36
CA ALA A 160 -8.06 2.31 16.07
C ALA A 160 -8.65 3.22 17.13
N HIS A 161 -9.78 3.87 16.84
CA HIS A 161 -10.48 4.74 17.79
C HIS A 161 -10.90 3.98 19.06
N GLU A 162 -11.53 2.83 18.92
CA GLU A 162 -11.97 1.98 20.01
C GLU A 162 -10.80 1.43 20.82
N ILE A 163 -9.73 1.01 20.12
CA ILE A 163 -8.51 0.49 20.74
C ILE A 163 -7.85 1.57 21.61
N PHE A 164 -7.73 2.79 21.09
CA PHE A 164 -7.07 3.89 21.82
C PHE A 164 -7.96 4.45 22.94
N SER A 165 -9.27 4.57 22.73
CA SER A 165 -10.20 5.02 23.77
C SER A 165 -10.26 4.02 24.93
N ALA A 166 -10.29 2.71 24.65
CA ALA A 166 -10.23 1.67 25.67
C ALA A 166 -8.88 1.68 26.45
N ALA A 167 -7.79 2.11 25.80
CA ALA A 167 -6.50 2.28 26.45
C ALA A 167 -6.37 3.63 27.20
N GLY A 168 -7.40 4.52 27.16
CA GLY A 168 -7.40 5.81 27.85
C GLY A 168 -6.65 6.93 27.12
N TYR A 169 -6.45 6.82 25.80
CA TYR A 169 -5.72 7.81 24.99
C TYR A 169 -6.66 8.65 24.13
N ALA A 170 -6.27 9.92 23.91
CA ALA A 170 -7.00 10.83 23.04
C ALA A 170 -6.95 10.39 21.56
N VAL A 171 -7.97 10.77 20.79
CA VAL A 171 -8.10 10.46 19.35
C VAL A 171 -6.90 10.96 18.53
N SER A 172 -6.32 12.10 18.91
CA SER A 172 -5.11 12.65 18.28
C SER A 172 -3.91 11.70 18.33
N MET A 173 -3.80 10.87 19.36
CA MET A 173 -2.76 9.83 19.46
C MET A 173 -2.89 8.77 18.39
N ASN A 174 -4.08 8.49 17.89
CA ASN A 174 -4.29 7.57 16.79
C ASN A 174 -3.51 8.00 15.53
N ILE A 175 -3.56 9.28 15.16
CA ILE A 175 -2.85 9.82 14.00
C ILE A 175 -1.33 9.61 14.12
N VAL A 176 -0.80 9.92 15.32
CA VAL A 176 0.64 9.76 15.59
C VAL A 176 1.04 8.30 15.52
N VAL A 177 0.29 7.43 16.15
CA VAL A 177 0.65 6.02 16.26
C VAL A 177 0.41 5.27 14.95
N THR A 178 -0.74 5.39 14.34
CA THR A 178 -1.06 4.65 13.11
C THR A 178 -0.44 5.29 11.88
N GLY A 179 -0.58 6.60 11.71
CA GLY A 179 -0.13 7.33 10.54
C GLY A 179 1.38 7.51 10.51
N ILE A 180 1.95 8.20 11.50
CA ILE A 180 3.38 8.55 11.52
C ILE A 180 4.24 7.30 11.63
N THR A 181 3.89 6.36 12.51
CA THR A 181 4.62 5.09 12.63
C THR A 181 4.65 4.35 11.31
N ASN A 182 3.51 4.24 10.62
CA ASN A 182 3.42 3.57 9.34
C ASN A 182 4.32 4.22 8.29
N VAL A 183 4.35 5.56 8.20
CA VAL A 183 5.24 6.31 7.29
C VAL A 183 6.70 6.03 7.60
N ILE A 184 7.13 6.18 8.87
CA ILE A 184 8.53 5.98 9.27
C ILE A 184 9.00 4.57 8.91
N PHE A 185 8.24 3.55 9.29
CA PHE A 185 8.63 2.17 9.04
C PHE A 185 8.51 1.75 7.58
N THR A 186 7.67 2.41 6.78
CA THR A 186 7.67 2.25 5.32
C THR A 186 8.96 2.77 4.70
N PHE A 187 9.49 3.91 5.16
CA PHE A 187 10.82 4.36 4.72
C PHE A 187 11.91 3.35 5.08
N VAL A 188 11.90 2.84 6.31
CA VAL A 188 12.85 1.79 6.74
C VAL A 188 12.74 0.57 5.83
N ALA A 189 11.52 0.17 5.48
CA ALA A 189 11.27 -0.96 4.58
C ALA A 189 11.90 -0.79 3.20
N ILE A 190 11.77 0.39 2.59
CA ILE A 190 12.36 0.68 1.26
C ILE A 190 13.87 0.46 1.25
N TYR A 191 14.56 0.81 2.35
CA TYR A 191 16.00 0.57 2.48
C TYR A 191 16.36 -0.88 2.82
N THR A 192 15.45 -1.60 3.47
CA THR A 192 15.71 -2.92 4.05
C THR A 192 15.36 -4.07 3.09
N VAL A 193 14.37 -3.88 2.23
CA VAL A 193 13.88 -4.89 1.26
C VAL A 193 15.00 -5.42 0.36
N ASP A 194 15.85 -4.55 -0.15
CA ASP A 194 16.94 -4.94 -1.03
C ASP A 194 18.10 -5.65 -0.30
N LYS A 195 18.25 -5.43 1.02
CA LYS A 195 19.37 -5.98 1.82
C LYS A 195 19.04 -7.34 2.44
N LEU A 196 17.88 -7.48 3.05
CA LEU A 196 17.49 -8.70 3.78
C LEU A 196 16.82 -9.75 2.89
N GLY A 197 16.37 -9.35 1.71
CA GLY A 197 15.65 -10.22 0.80
C GLY A 197 14.17 -10.38 1.19
N ARG A 198 13.35 -10.59 0.18
CA ARG A 198 11.88 -10.58 0.28
C ARG A 198 11.33 -11.70 1.17
N ARG A 199 11.89 -12.93 1.03
CA ARG A 199 11.47 -14.11 1.79
C ARG A 199 11.73 -13.95 3.29
N SER A 200 12.91 -13.47 3.66
CA SER A 200 13.30 -13.28 5.06
C SER A 200 12.41 -12.22 5.74
N LEU A 201 12.14 -11.11 5.04
CA LEU A 201 11.26 -10.06 5.55
C LEU A 201 9.84 -10.57 5.78
N MET A 202 9.28 -11.36 4.84
CA MET A 202 7.95 -11.93 5.02
C MET A 202 7.88 -12.90 6.21
N LEU A 203 8.89 -13.75 6.40
CA LEU A 203 8.94 -14.69 7.53
C LEU A 203 9.08 -13.97 8.86
N ILE A 204 10.00 -13.01 8.96
CA ILE A 204 10.20 -12.21 10.18
C ILE A 204 8.94 -11.40 10.50
N GLY A 205 8.32 -10.78 9.47
CA GLY A 205 7.12 -10.00 9.64
C GLY A 205 5.92 -10.82 10.08
N SER A 206 5.67 -11.97 9.46
CA SER A 206 4.54 -12.82 9.84
C SER A 206 4.72 -13.44 11.22
N ALA A 207 5.93 -13.90 11.56
CA ALA A 207 6.24 -14.41 12.89
C ALA A 207 6.13 -13.31 13.97
N GLY A 208 6.66 -12.12 13.68
CA GLY A 208 6.56 -10.97 14.57
C GLY A 208 5.12 -10.55 14.83
N LEU A 209 4.30 -10.41 13.77
CA LEU A 209 2.88 -10.08 13.91
C LEU A 209 2.12 -11.14 14.71
N THR A 210 2.37 -12.42 14.45
CA THR A 210 1.73 -13.52 15.19
C THR A 210 2.03 -13.40 16.68
N LEU A 211 3.30 -13.18 17.05
CA LEU A 211 3.70 -13.03 18.45
C LEU A 211 3.05 -11.80 19.09
N ILE A 212 3.08 -10.66 18.40
CA ILE A 212 2.50 -9.41 18.90
C ILE A 212 1.00 -9.56 19.11
N TYR A 213 0.27 -10.15 18.18
CA TYR A 213 -1.18 -10.34 18.32
C TYR A 213 -1.55 -11.37 19.42
N LEU A 214 -0.75 -12.40 19.62
CA LEU A 214 -0.95 -13.31 20.74
C LEU A 214 -0.80 -12.58 22.08
N ILE A 215 0.25 -11.76 22.23
CA ILE A 215 0.45 -10.96 23.43
C ILE A 215 -0.68 -9.94 23.59
N LEU A 216 -1.05 -9.22 22.52
CA LEU A 216 -2.10 -8.20 22.52
C LEU A 216 -3.45 -8.82 22.92
N GLY A 217 -3.83 -9.96 22.34
CA GLY A 217 -5.06 -10.66 22.67
C GLY A 217 -5.07 -11.18 24.13
N THR A 218 -3.93 -11.66 24.62
CA THR A 218 -3.77 -12.07 26.02
C THR A 218 -3.93 -10.87 26.96
N CYS A 219 -3.32 -9.74 26.64
CA CYS A 219 -3.47 -8.52 27.43
C CYS A 219 -4.93 -8.05 27.48
N TYR A 220 -5.67 -8.07 26.37
CA TYR A 220 -7.10 -7.76 26.35
C TYR A 220 -7.91 -8.72 27.21
N TYR A 221 -7.62 -10.02 27.12
CA TYR A 221 -8.33 -11.03 27.90
C TYR A 221 -8.18 -10.81 29.42
N PHE A 222 -7.00 -10.40 29.88
CA PHE A 222 -6.75 -10.10 31.30
C PHE A 222 -7.11 -8.66 31.71
N GLY A 223 -7.68 -7.85 30.81
CA GLY A 223 -8.10 -6.48 31.10
C GLY A 223 -6.94 -5.50 31.30
N PHE A 224 -5.76 -5.79 30.78
CA PHE A 224 -4.67 -4.83 30.79
C PHE A 224 -5.01 -3.63 29.92
N SER A 225 -4.66 -2.42 30.37
CA SER A 225 -4.86 -1.16 29.66
C SER A 225 -3.63 -0.25 29.80
N GLY A 226 -3.63 0.85 29.05
CA GLY A 226 -2.56 1.85 29.15
C GLY A 226 -1.41 1.62 28.17
N TRP A 227 -0.24 2.17 28.48
CA TRP A 227 0.89 2.26 27.59
C TRP A 227 1.43 0.92 27.01
N PRO A 228 1.35 -0.26 27.68
CA PRO A 228 1.82 -1.49 27.08
C PRO A 228 1.00 -1.90 25.85
N MET A 229 -0.32 -1.65 25.88
CA MET A 229 -1.19 -1.89 24.74
C MET A 229 -0.83 -1.00 23.55
N LEU A 230 -0.58 0.29 23.83
CA LEU A 230 -0.12 1.23 22.82
C LEU A 230 1.18 0.77 22.15
N LEU A 231 2.14 0.34 22.96
CA LEU A 231 3.43 -0.17 22.46
C LEU A 231 3.24 -1.39 21.55
N LEU A 232 2.39 -2.33 21.92
CA LEU A 232 2.10 -3.51 21.10
C LEU A 232 1.44 -3.14 19.76
N VAL A 233 0.54 -2.17 19.76
CA VAL A 233 -0.08 -1.65 18.52
C VAL A 233 0.95 -0.98 17.63
N VAL A 234 1.83 -0.12 18.19
CA VAL A 234 2.95 0.50 17.46
C VAL A 234 3.86 -0.56 16.86
N LEU A 235 4.23 -1.57 17.63
CA LEU A 235 5.07 -2.68 17.15
C LEU A 235 4.40 -3.49 16.05
N ALA A 236 3.09 -3.74 16.14
CA ALA A 236 2.34 -4.44 15.09
C ALA A 236 2.35 -3.63 13.78
N ILE A 237 2.07 -2.32 13.84
CA ILE A 237 2.10 -1.44 12.67
C ILE A 237 3.52 -1.38 12.09
N ALA A 238 4.54 -1.21 12.93
CA ALA A 238 5.92 -1.17 12.52
C ALA A 238 6.36 -2.47 11.82
N CYS A 239 6.03 -3.61 12.42
CA CYS A 239 6.33 -4.92 11.89
C CYS A 239 5.67 -5.16 10.52
N TYR A 240 4.41 -4.80 10.38
CA TYR A 240 3.68 -4.87 9.12
C TYR A 240 4.27 -3.95 8.06
N ALA A 241 4.48 -2.68 8.40
CA ALA A 241 5.00 -1.67 7.48
C ALA A 241 6.41 -1.99 6.97
N MET A 242 7.25 -2.60 7.81
CA MET A 242 8.60 -3.02 7.41
C MET A 242 8.64 -4.27 6.55
N SER A 243 7.64 -5.13 6.60
CA SER A 243 7.72 -6.45 6.03
C SER A 243 6.65 -6.72 4.97
N LEU A 244 5.42 -6.99 5.39
CA LEU A 244 4.36 -7.48 4.50
C LEU A 244 3.86 -6.39 3.55
N ALA A 245 3.76 -5.14 4.00
CA ALA A 245 3.19 -4.06 3.21
C ALA A 245 3.94 -3.82 1.87
N PRO A 246 5.26 -3.59 1.84
CA PRO A 246 5.98 -3.34 0.60
C PRO A 246 6.33 -4.61 -0.17
N VAL A 247 6.58 -5.73 0.54
CA VAL A 247 7.10 -6.95 -0.09
C VAL A 247 6.06 -7.63 -0.96
N VAL A 248 4.79 -7.63 -0.55
CA VAL A 248 3.73 -8.29 -1.33
C VAL A 248 3.57 -7.64 -2.71
N TRP A 249 3.62 -6.31 -2.81
CA TRP A 249 3.56 -5.59 -4.09
C TRP A 249 4.74 -5.85 -5.03
N VAL A 250 5.88 -6.29 -4.48
CA VAL A 250 7.07 -6.59 -5.26
C VAL A 250 7.09 -8.06 -5.68
N VAL A 251 6.36 -8.93 -4.97
CA VAL A 251 6.29 -10.38 -5.25
C VAL A 251 5.13 -10.71 -6.18
N LEU A 252 4.01 -10.00 -6.08
CA LEU A 252 2.85 -10.10 -6.98
C LEU A 252 3.12 -9.37 -8.30
#